data_60c2861fd5d8db9f8e896829ec124bd0
#
_entry.id   60c2861fd5d8db9f8e896829ec124bd0
#
_cell.length_a   1.000
_cell.length_b   1.000
_cell.length_c   1.000
_cell.angle_alpha   90.00
_cell.angle_beta   90.00
_cell.angle_gamma   90.00
#
_symmetry.space_group_name_H-M   'P 1'
#
loop_
_entity.id
_entity.type
_entity.pdbx_description
1 polymer ?
#
loop_
_entity_poly.entity_id
_entity_poly.type
_entity_poly.pdbx_seq_one_letter_code
_entity_poly.pdbx_strand_id
1 'polypeptide(L)'
;RELEHAGYRMPDPLDGKAVGMIHEWRPDISSPGVTVSYHDGLFMVAGQDKGVMLLDLLERLDLMQRYQRVVLVDDGEGNITDMQSALRGTAIGYHGLHYTRITKLPEDDKPLDRKLQRQGGDAWKAWRTLLKATAPERLKRLDAGACAY
;
A
#
# COMPACT_ATOMS: atom_id res chain seq x y z
N ARG A 1 8.10 8.35 1.04
CA ARG A 1 9.44 8.73 0.53
C ARG A 1 9.87 7.89 -0.67
N GLU A 2 9.79 6.53 -0.61
CA GLU A 2 10.21 5.69 -1.75
C GLU A 2 9.34 5.88 -2.99
N LEU A 3 8.03 6.02 -2.83
CA LEU A 3 7.10 6.30 -3.93
C LEU A 3 7.35 7.68 -4.54
N GLU A 4 7.64 8.68 -3.73
CA GLU A 4 8.00 10.03 -4.20
C GLU A 4 9.32 10.00 -4.99
N HIS A 5 10.32 9.24 -4.52
CA HIS A 5 11.58 9.02 -5.24
C HIS A 5 11.37 8.30 -6.58
N ALA A 6 10.36 7.44 -6.67
CA ALA A 6 9.94 6.79 -7.90
C ALA A 6 9.08 7.70 -8.81
N GLY A 7 8.85 8.96 -8.43
CA GLY A 7 8.08 9.93 -9.19
C GLY A 7 6.56 9.83 -9.00
N TYR A 8 6.09 8.99 -8.08
CA TYR A 8 4.66 8.92 -7.76
C TYR A 8 4.28 10.05 -6.81
N ARG A 9 3.34 10.87 -7.23
CA ARG A 9 2.65 11.82 -6.35
C ARG A 9 1.26 11.27 -6.07
N MET A 10 0.99 10.96 -4.82
CA MET A 10 -0.35 10.59 -4.38
C MET A 10 -1.02 11.86 -3.85
N PRO A 11 -2.04 12.38 -4.55
CA PRO A 11 -2.82 13.47 -3.98
C PRO A 11 -3.55 12.94 -2.74
N ASP A 12 -3.63 13.76 -1.70
CA ASP A 12 -4.46 13.42 -0.55
C ASP A 12 -5.93 13.68 -0.89
N PRO A 13 -6.75 12.63 -1.12
CA PRO A 13 -8.16 12.78 -1.45
C PRO A 13 -8.99 13.28 -0.26
N LEU A 14 -8.43 13.29 0.95
CA LEU A 14 -9.11 13.66 2.19
C LEU A 14 -8.82 15.12 2.61
N ASP A 15 -8.19 15.92 1.72
CA ASP A 15 -7.90 17.34 1.93
C ASP A 15 -7.19 17.63 3.27
N GLY A 16 -6.24 16.82 3.63
CA GLY A 16 -5.47 16.96 4.86
C GLY A 16 -6.21 16.56 6.15
N LYS A 17 -7.46 16.14 6.09
CA LYS A 17 -8.25 15.80 7.29
C LYS A 17 -7.70 14.60 8.06
N ALA A 18 -6.99 13.69 7.38
CA ALA A 18 -6.44 12.48 7.96
C ALA A 18 -4.91 12.47 8.01
N VAL A 19 -4.23 13.57 7.69
CA VAL A 19 -2.77 13.64 7.67
C VAL A 19 -2.18 13.22 9.02
N GLY A 20 -1.32 12.19 8.99
CA GLY A 20 -0.69 11.67 10.20
C GLY A 20 -1.62 10.95 11.16
N MET A 21 -2.84 10.61 10.75
CA MET A 21 -3.77 9.86 11.59
C MET A 21 -3.23 8.47 11.87
N ILE A 22 -3.13 8.15 13.13
CA ILE A 22 -2.81 6.81 13.62
C ILE A 22 -3.84 6.49 14.70
N HIS A 23 -4.55 5.39 14.58
CA HIS A 23 -5.48 4.97 15.62
C HIS A 23 -5.52 3.44 15.74
N GLU A 24 -5.99 2.99 16.89
CA GLU A 24 -6.28 1.59 17.15
C GLU A 24 -7.71 1.30 16.70
N TRP A 25 -7.84 0.39 15.74
CA TRP A 25 -9.13 -0.09 15.27
C TRP A 25 -9.44 -1.46 15.89
N ARG A 26 -10.71 -1.67 16.21
CA ARG A 26 -11.22 -2.95 16.75
C ARG A 26 -12.54 -3.28 16.08
N PRO A 27 -12.75 -4.53 15.62
CA PRO A 27 -14.05 -4.96 15.08
C PRO A 27 -15.14 -4.94 16.15
N ASP A 28 -14.76 -5.21 17.40
CA ASP A 28 -15.61 -5.13 18.59
C ASP A 28 -14.73 -4.84 19.82
N ILE A 29 -15.39 -4.51 20.95
CA ILE A 29 -14.70 -4.08 22.17
C ILE A 29 -13.83 -5.19 22.81
N SER A 30 -14.13 -6.46 22.52
CA SER A 30 -13.42 -7.62 23.06
C SER A 30 -12.25 -8.08 22.19
N SER A 31 -12.20 -7.60 20.95
CA SER A 31 -11.14 -7.98 20.01
C SER A 31 -9.83 -7.25 20.27
N PRO A 32 -8.69 -7.87 20.00
CA PRO A 32 -7.42 -7.18 20.02
C PRO A 32 -7.43 -6.04 18.99
N GLY A 33 -6.93 -4.88 19.39
CA GLY A 33 -6.81 -3.74 18.49
C GLY A 33 -5.70 -3.92 17.47
N VAL A 34 -5.91 -3.37 16.29
CA VAL A 34 -4.88 -3.25 15.26
C VAL A 34 -4.59 -1.79 14.99
N THR A 35 -3.31 -1.44 14.87
CA THR A 35 -2.92 -0.09 14.54
C THR A 35 -3.11 0.14 13.05
N VAL A 36 -3.92 1.13 12.71
CA VAL A 36 -4.12 1.59 11.34
C VAL A 36 -3.61 3.03 11.21
N SER A 37 -3.16 3.41 10.02
CA SER A 37 -2.60 4.74 9.82
C SER A 37 -2.90 5.27 8.42
N TYR A 38 -3.05 6.58 8.32
CA TYR A 38 -3.21 7.28 7.06
C TYR A 38 -2.12 8.33 6.90
N HIS A 39 -1.47 8.34 5.74
CA HIS A 39 -0.46 9.32 5.40
C HIS A 39 -0.45 9.57 3.89
N ASP A 40 -0.63 10.81 3.47
CA ASP A 40 -0.51 11.27 2.09
C ASP A 40 -1.21 10.37 1.05
N GLY A 41 -2.50 10.08 1.26
CA GLY A 41 -3.28 9.23 0.37
C GLY A 41 -3.07 7.72 0.55
N LEU A 42 -2.19 7.30 1.47
CA LEU A 42 -1.94 5.91 1.80
C LEU A 42 -2.65 5.54 3.09
N PHE A 43 -3.59 4.61 3.02
CA PHE A 43 -4.26 4.07 4.19
C PHE A 43 -3.79 2.64 4.48
N MET A 44 -3.05 2.47 5.56
CA MET A 44 -2.48 1.20 6.00
C MET A 44 -3.46 0.52 6.95
N VAL A 45 -4.10 -0.55 6.49
CA VAL A 45 -5.20 -1.22 7.21
C VAL A 45 -4.79 -2.50 7.94
N ALA A 46 -3.49 -2.80 8.01
CA ALA A 46 -2.93 -3.93 8.76
C ALA A 46 -3.60 -5.28 8.47
N GLY A 47 -3.96 -5.54 7.20
CA GLY A 47 -4.59 -6.80 6.78
C GLY A 47 -6.09 -6.91 7.10
N GLN A 48 -6.72 -5.83 7.55
CA GLN A 48 -8.17 -5.80 7.79
C GLN A 48 -8.95 -5.67 6.49
N ASP A 49 -10.25 -5.97 6.53
CA ASP A 49 -11.18 -5.77 5.42
C ASP A 49 -11.14 -4.31 4.93
N LYS A 50 -10.76 -4.14 3.66
CA LYS A 50 -10.57 -2.81 3.07
C LYS A 50 -11.85 -1.99 3.03
N GLY A 51 -13.00 -2.65 2.87
CA GLY A 51 -14.31 -1.98 2.81
C GLY A 51 -14.73 -1.47 4.17
N VAL A 52 -14.64 -2.31 5.18
CA VAL A 52 -14.94 -1.93 6.58
C VAL A 52 -14.01 -0.81 7.03
N MET A 53 -12.72 -0.91 6.72
CA MET A 53 -11.75 0.11 7.08
C MET A 53 -11.98 1.44 6.36
N LEU A 54 -12.41 1.40 5.10
CA LEU A 54 -12.77 2.62 4.37
C LEU A 54 -13.99 3.31 5.00
N LEU A 55 -15.01 2.55 5.37
CA LEU A 55 -16.19 3.11 6.05
C LEU A 55 -15.82 3.72 7.41
N ASP A 56 -15.05 3.01 8.24
CA ASP A 56 -14.56 3.54 9.53
C ASP A 56 -13.80 4.87 9.33
N LEU A 57 -12.95 4.94 8.31
CA LEU A 57 -12.21 6.17 7.98
C LEU A 57 -13.15 7.32 7.58
N LEU A 58 -14.09 7.05 6.68
CA LEU A 58 -15.02 8.08 6.20
C LEU A 58 -15.98 8.57 7.31
N GLU A 59 -16.44 7.68 8.17
CA GLU A 59 -17.27 8.02 9.32
C GLU A 59 -16.51 8.88 10.34
N ARG A 60 -15.30 8.48 10.73
CA ARG A 60 -14.45 9.24 11.66
C ARG A 60 -14.16 10.66 11.21
N LEU A 61 -14.05 10.85 9.89
CA LEU A 61 -13.73 12.15 9.30
C LEU A 61 -14.97 12.96 8.89
N ASP A 62 -16.17 12.43 9.12
CA ASP A 62 -17.44 13.03 8.67
C ASP A 62 -17.46 13.26 7.14
N LEU A 63 -17.05 12.24 6.40
CA LEU A 63 -16.90 12.30 4.93
C LEU A 63 -17.88 11.39 4.16
N MET A 64 -18.78 10.68 4.84
CA MET A 64 -19.70 9.73 4.21
C MET A 64 -20.58 10.37 3.13
N GLN A 65 -20.96 11.63 3.29
CA GLN A 65 -21.79 12.37 2.33
C GLN A 65 -20.99 13.07 1.22
N ARG A 66 -19.67 13.08 1.33
CA ARG A 66 -18.82 13.79 0.37
C ARG A 66 -18.59 13.00 -0.91
N TYR A 67 -18.51 11.67 -0.79
CA TYR A 67 -18.19 10.81 -1.91
C TYR A 67 -19.40 10.06 -2.39
N GLN A 68 -19.64 10.12 -3.69
CA GLN A 68 -20.76 9.44 -4.34
C GLN A 68 -20.38 8.07 -4.90
N ARG A 69 -19.08 7.81 -5.06
CA ARG A 69 -18.60 6.57 -5.67
C ARG A 69 -17.20 6.20 -5.17
N VAL A 70 -17.01 4.91 -4.97
CA VAL A 70 -15.71 4.28 -4.73
C VAL A 70 -15.35 3.43 -5.93
N VAL A 71 -14.12 3.56 -6.41
CA VAL A 71 -13.53 2.66 -7.40
C VAL A 71 -12.38 1.92 -6.74
N LEU A 72 -12.43 0.59 -6.71
CA LEU A 72 -11.35 -0.26 -6.22
C LEU A 72 -10.74 -1.04 -7.38
N VAL A 73 -9.43 -0.99 -7.49
CA VAL A 73 -8.64 -1.87 -8.38
C VAL A 73 -7.80 -2.77 -7.48
N ASP A 74 -7.99 -4.07 -7.55
CA ASP A 74 -7.31 -5.02 -6.67
C ASP A 74 -7.06 -6.33 -7.42
N ASP A 75 -5.99 -7.03 -7.06
CA ASP A 75 -5.65 -8.36 -7.60
C ASP A 75 -6.30 -9.49 -6.81
N GLY A 76 -6.79 -9.24 -5.62
CA GLY A 76 -7.56 -10.15 -4.78
C GLY A 76 -9.06 -10.02 -5.03
N GLU A 77 -9.68 -11.05 -5.63
CA GLU A 77 -11.13 -11.09 -5.85
C GLU A 77 -11.92 -10.94 -4.54
N GLY A 78 -11.40 -11.50 -3.43
CA GLY A 78 -11.96 -11.34 -2.08
C GLY A 78 -12.08 -9.87 -1.69
N ASN A 79 -11.03 -9.07 -1.89
CA ASN A 79 -11.06 -7.64 -1.56
C ASN A 79 -12.12 -6.87 -2.36
N ILE A 80 -12.36 -7.27 -3.63
CA ILE A 80 -13.42 -6.69 -4.47
C ILE A 80 -14.80 -6.99 -3.89
N THR A 81 -15.02 -8.24 -3.49
CA THR A 81 -16.30 -8.71 -2.93
C THR A 81 -16.57 -8.12 -1.55
N ASP A 82 -15.54 -8.05 -0.70
CA ASP A 82 -15.62 -7.50 0.65
C ASP A 82 -15.95 -6.01 0.60
N MET A 83 -15.29 -5.24 -0.26
CA MET A 83 -15.60 -3.82 -0.49
C MET A 83 -17.04 -3.63 -0.95
N GLN A 84 -17.51 -4.45 -1.91
CA GLN A 84 -18.90 -4.41 -2.37
C GLN A 84 -19.89 -4.67 -1.22
N SER A 85 -19.56 -5.64 -0.38
CA SER A 85 -20.40 -6.03 0.75
C SER A 85 -20.45 -4.92 1.81
N ALA A 86 -19.33 -4.32 2.13
CA ALA A 86 -19.24 -3.22 3.09
C ALA A 86 -20.03 -1.98 2.62
N LEU A 87 -19.96 -1.63 1.34
CA LEU A 87 -20.67 -0.48 0.78
C LEU A 87 -22.17 -0.72 0.53
N ARG A 88 -22.62 -1.98 0.63
CA ARG A 88 -24.03 -2.32 0.44
C ARG A 88 -24.90 -1.64 1.51
N GLY A 89 -25.91 -0.91 1.07
CA GLY A 89 -26.81 -0.17 1.95
C GLY A 89 -26.34 1.25 2.30
N THR A 90 -25.16 1.66 1.84
CA THR A 90 -24.73 3.06 1.88
C THR A 90 -25.22 3.81 0.64
N ALA A 91 -25.15 5.16 0.67
CA ALA A 91 -25.42 5.97 -0.51
C ALA A 91 -24.26 6.00 -1.52
N ILE A 92 -23.15 5.33 -1.22
CA ILE A 92 -21.93 5.35 -2.02
C ILE A 92 -21.98 4.24 -3.07
N GLY A 93 -21.97 4.61 -4.36
CA GLY A 93 -21.87 3.67 -5.47
C GLY A 93 -20.50 2.99 -5.48
N TYR A 94 -20.46 1.74 -5.95
CA TYR A 94 -19.23 0.95 -6.02
C TYR A 94 -18.90 0.48 -7.43
N HIS A 95 -17.63 0.51 -7.79
CA HIS A 95 -17.11 -0.09 -9.00
C HIS A 95 -15.80 -0.82 -8.70
N GLY A 96 -15.84 -2.16 -8.70
CA GLY A 96 -14.67 -3.02 -8.49
C GLY A 96 -14.06 -3.45 -9.83
N LEU A 97 -12.74 -3.33 -9.93
CA LEU A 97 -11.95 -3.80 -11.06
C LEU A 97 -10.96 -4.86 -10.57
N HIS A 98 -11.21 -6.11 -10.95
CA HIS A 98 -10.29 -7.20 -10.63
C HIS A 98 -9.08 -7.17 -11.56
N TYR A 99 -7.89 -6.90 -11.01
CA TYR A 99 -6.66 -6.85 -11.77
C TYR A 99 -6.05 -8.25 -11.92
N THR A 100 -6.33 -8.90 -13.03
CA THR A 100 -5.97 -10.30 -13.27
C THR A 100 -4.61 -10.51 -13.96
N ARG A 101 -3.83 -9.46 -14.21
CA ARG A 101 -2.54 -9.60 -14.90
C ARG A 101 -1.56 -10.47 -14.11
N ILE A 102 -1.57 -10.38 -12.78
CA ILE A 102 -0.70 -11.17 -11.90
C ILE A 102 -1.10 -12.64 -11.89
N THR A 103 -2.42 -12.93 -11.92
CA THR A 103 -2.94 -14.31 -11.94
C THR A 103 -2.71 -15.02 -13.27
N LYS A 104 -2.36 -14.28 -14.33
CA LYS A 104 -2.07 -14.81 -15.67
C LYS A 104 -0.57 -14.90 -15.97
N LEU A 105 0.28 -14.66 -14.99
CA LEU A 105 1.70 -14.95 -15.16
C LEU A 105 1.87 -16.45 -15.39
N PRO A 106 2.77 -16.87 -16.30
CA PRO A 106 3.00 -18.30 -16.56
C PRO A 106 3.32 -19.03 -15.27
N GLU A 107 3.00 -20.33 -15.21
CA GLU A 107 3.29 -21.25 -14.09
C GLU A 107 4.76 -21.29 -13.63
N ASP A 108 5.65 -20.56 -14.31
CA ASP A 108 7.05 -20.37 -13.95
C ASP A 108 7.29 -19.43 -12.76
N ASP A 109 6.26 -18.81 -12.19
CA ASP A 109 6.36 -18.11 -10.90
C ASP A 109 6.56 -19.13 -9.76
N LYS A 110 7.74 -19.74 -9.81
CA LYS A 110 8.26 -20.53 -8.70
C LYS A 110 8.23 -19.63 -7.45
N PRO A 111 7.74 -20.16 -6.32
CA PRO A 111 7.74 -19.40 -5.07
C PRO A 111 9.16 -18.84 -4.87
N LEU A 112 9.22 -17.56 -4.52
CA LEU A 112 10.46 -16.80 -4.33
C LEU A 112 11.53 -17.69 -3.69
N ASP A 113 12.54 -18.07 -4.48
CA ASP A 113 13.61 -18.95 -4.01
C ASP A 113 14.44 -18.20 -2.97
N ARG A 114 14.23 -18.55 -1.70
CA ARG A 114 14.96 -17.95 -0.58
C ARG A 114 16.48 -18.02 -0.74
N LYS A 115 16.98 -19.01 -1.52
CA LYS A 115 18.40 -19.14 -1.83
C LYS A 115 18.83 -18.06 -2.82
N LEU A 116 18.04 -17.82 -3.87
CA LEU A 116 18.28 -16.75 -4.83
C LEU A 116 18.18 -15.37 -4.18
N GLN A 117 17.22 -15.18 -3.26
CA GLN A 117 17.13 -13.93 -2.50
C GLN A 117 18.37 -13.66 -1.65
N ARG A 118 18.87 -14.68 -0.96
CA ARG A 118 20.11 -14.55 -0.18
C ARG A 118 21.30 -14.25 -1.08
N GLN A 119 21.43 -14.96 -2.19
CA GLN A 119 22.49 -14.72 -3.17
C GLN A 119 22.42 -13.29 -3.74
N GLY A 120 21.22 -12.81 -4.07
CA GLY A 120 21.00 -11.44 -4.51
C GLY A 120 21.39 -10.41 -3.41
N GLY A 121 21.02 -10.68 -2.18
CA GLY A 121 21.40 -9.83 -1.04
C GLY A 121 22.92 -9.80 -0.80
N ASP A 122 23.59 -10.92 -0.95
CA ASP A 122 25.06 -11.00 -0.80
C ASP A 122 25.77 -10.34 -1.97
N ALA A 123 25.30 -10.54 -3.20
CA ALA A 123 25.80 -9.84 -4.38
C ALA A 123 25.64 -8.31 -4.25
N TRP A 124 24.50 -7.86 -3.73
CA TRP A 124 24.26 -6.44 -3.46
C TRP A 124 25.25 -5.87 -2.43
N LYS A 125 25.49 -6.58 -1.33
CA LYS A 125 26.48 -6.17 -0.31
C LYS A 125 27.88 -6.09 -0.90
N ALA A 126 28.28 -7.10 -1.69
CA ALA A 126 29.57 -7.10 -2.36
C ALA A 126 29.74 -5.93 -3.33
N TRP A 127 28.67 -5.65 -4.11
CA TRP A 127 28.66 -4.53 -5.06
C TRP A 127 28.74 -3.18 -4.32
N ARG A 128 28.01 -3.00 -3.22
CA ARG A 128 28.10 -1.80 -2.40
C ARG A 128 29.51 -1.59 -1.82
N THR A 129 30.16 -2.68 -1.39
CA THR A 129 31.54 -2.64 -0.91
C THR A 129 32.50 -2.18 -2.02
N LEU A 130 32.31 -2.69 -3.22
CA LEU A 130 33.09 -2.27 -4.38
C LEU A 130 32.86 -0.79 -4.70
N LEU A 131 31.61 -0.34 -4.74
CA LEU A 131 31.28 1.08 -4.96
C LEU A 131 31.89 1.99 -3.90
N LYS A 132 31.88 1.58 -2.64
CA LYS A 132 32.47 2.35 -1.56
C LYS A 132 33.98 2.57 -1.78
N ALA A 133 34.66 1.55 -2.32
CA ALA A 133 36.09 1.62 -2.60
C ALA A 133 36.44 2.37 -3.89
N THR A 134 35.59 2.26 -4.93
CA THR A 134 35.94 2.74 -6.29
C THR A 134 35.20 4.02 -6.68
N ALA A 135 33.99 4.26 -6.12
CA ALA A 135 33.14 5.39 -6.50
C ALA A 135 32.25 5.87 -5.32
N PRO A 136 32.86 6.36 -4.21
CA PRO A 136 32.13 6.69 -2.99
C PRO A 136 31.03 7.73 -3.19
N GLU A 137 31.21 8.68 -4.11
CA GLU A 137 30.21 9.72 -4.39
C GLU A 137 28.97 9.14 -5.10
N ARG A 138 29.13 8.09 -5.93
CA ARG A 138 28.02 7.38 -6.53
C ARG A 138 27.24 6.61 -5.48
N LEU A 139 27.91 6.00 -4.51
CA LEU A 139 27.26 5.30 -3.41
C LEU A 139 26.45 6.29 -2.55
N LYS A 140 26.98 7.47 -2.26
CA LYS A 140 26.22 8.52 -1.53
C LYS A 140 24.96 8.95 -2.29
N ARG A 141 25.04 9.12 -3.61
CA ARG A 141 23.86 9.45 -4.43
C ARG A 141 22.82 8.31 -4.39
N LEU A 142 23.26 7.07 -4.49
CA LEU A 142 22.40 5.91 -4.42
C LEU A 142 21.69 5.85 -3.05
N ASP A 143 22.42 6.06 -1.96
CA ASP A 143 21.88 6.06 -0.60
C ASP A 143 20.93 7.25 -0.35
N ALA A 144 21.10 8.34 -1.06
CA ALA A 144 20.20 9.48 -1.08
C ALA A 144 18.97 9.29 -2.00
N GLY A 145 18.86 8.14 -2.68
CA GLY A 145 17.77 7.85 -3.61
C GLY A 145 17.89 8.59 -4.95
N ALA A 146 19.03 9.19 -5.25
CA ALA A 146 19.28 9.79 -6.56
C ALA A 146 19.73 8.72 -7.55
N CYS A 147 19.12 8.68 -8.76
CA CYS A 147 19.58 7.80 -9.83
C CYS A 147 21.07 8.04 -10.13
N ALA A 148 21.82 6.94 -10.23
CA ALA A 148 23.29 6.96 -10.35
C ALA A 148 23.78 7.15 -11.81
N TYR A 149 23.05 7.93 -12.64
CA TYR A 149 23.48 8.28 -14.00
C TYR A 149 24.46 9.44 -13.98
#